data_0248754e77cfdddb1447e0c5ebb0a351
#
_entry.id   0248754e77cfdddb1447e0c5ebb0a351
#
_cell.length_a   1.000
_cell.length_b   1.000
_cell.length_c   1.000
_cell.angle_alpha   90.00
_cell.angle_beta   90.00
_cell.angle_gamma   90.00
#
_symmetry.space_group_name_H-M   'P 1'
#
loop_
_entity.id
_entity.type
_entity.pdbx_description
1 polymer ?
#
loop_
_entity_poly.entity_id
_entity_poly.type
_entity_poly.pdbx_seq_one_letter_code
_entity_poly.pdbx_strand_id
1 'polypeptide(L)'
;MRTLALIVILAVSTAAATTAVSQTPQSAAAAIDPAWKVPEVIAFIGVRKGDKIADIVAGRLTGSLAKAVGPTGKVYAVETAEVVKVHPEVMGMMQELATQLPNIVVTADPVAAALPSKLDAVFIRQNYHDLYDKFMGPADVPAFNKAVFAALKPGGVYVVLDHAALPGSGIDATDTLHRIDPARVKADVLAAGFKFDKESSILANKSDDRTKSVFDPAVRGHTDQFLYRFKKPK
;
A
#
# COMPACT_ATOMS: atom_id res chain seq x y z
N MET A 1 -53.75 -27.46 47.27
CA MET A 1 -53.55 -26.46 46.20
C MET A 1 -52.10 -25.97 46.27
N ARG A 2 -51.25 -26.42 45.35
CA ARG A 2 -49.82 -26.03 45.29
C ARG A 2 -49.63 -25.17 44.06
N THR A 3 -49.30 -23.90 44.27
CA THR A 3 -49.03 -22.90 43.21
C THR A 3 -47.61 -23.09 42.72
N LEU A 4 -47.44 -23.45 41.43
CA LEU A 4 -46.12 -23.46 40.75
C LEU A 4 -45.82 -22.03 40.29
N ALA A 5 -44.71 -21.49 40.74
CA ALA A 5 -44.17 -20.23 40.23
C ALA A 5 -43.25 -20.54 39.03
N LEU A 6 -43.59 -19.98 37.88
CA LEU A 6 -42.83 -20.08 36.65
C LEU A 6 -41.75 -18.98 36.64
N ILE A 7 -40.49 -19.36 36.75
CA ILE A 7 -39.36 -18.44 36.61
C ILE A 7 -39.01 -18.33 35.12
N VAL A 8 -39.25 -17.17 34.52
CA VAL A 8 -38.83 -16.83 33.16
C VAL A 8 -37.39 -16.26 33.26
N ILE A 9 -36.43 -17.00 32.78
CA ILE A 9 -35.04 -16.52 32.64
C ILE A 9 -34.95 -15.78 31.32
N LEU A 10 -34.79 -14.45 31.37
CA LEU A 10 -34.54 -13.59 30.22
C LEU A 10 -33.03 -13.68 29.89
N ALA A 11 -32.70 -14.38 28.83
CA ALA A 11 -31.30 -14.38 28.31
C ALA A 11 -31.09 -13.06 27.57
N VAL A 12 -30.28 -12.17 28.14
CA VAL A 12 -29.81 -10.96 27.47
C VAL A 12 -28.61 -11.34 26.61
N SER A 13 -28.81 -11.48 25.31
CA SER A 13 -27.72 -11.61 24.34
C SER A 13 -27.05 -10.24 24.13
N THR A 14 -25.88 -10.03 24.69
CA THR A 14 -25.02 -8.89 24.34
C THR A 14 -24.36 -9.17 23.01
N ALA A 15 -24.93 -8.65 21.93
CA ALA A 15 -24.25 -8.58 20.65
C ALA A 15 -23.09 -7.57 20.77
N ALA A 16 -21.85 -8.06 20.75
CA ALA A 16 -20.68 -7.23 20.60
C ALA A 16 -20.69 -6.63 19.18
N ALA A 17 -21.06 -5.37 19.07
CA ALA A 17 -20.91 -4.61 17.83
C ALA A 17 -19.41 -4.39 17.58
N THR A 18 -18.84 -5.16 16.67
CA THR A 18 -17.54 -4.85 16.07
C THR A 18 -17.72 -3.57 15.27
N THR A 19 -17.31 -2.44 15.85
CA THR A 19 -17.20 -1.18 15.12
C THR A 19 -16.04 -1.31 14.12
N ALA A 20 -16.39 -1.60 12.87
CA ALA A 20 -15.48 -1.38 11.76
C ALA A 20 -15.09 0.12 11.79
N VAL A 21 -13.83 0.41 12.10
CA VAL A 21 -13.29 1.76 12.02
C VAL A 21 -13.22 2.12 10.54
N SER A 22 -14.26 2.75 10.04
CA SER A 22 -14.30 3.34 8.71
C SER A 22 -13.19 4.36 8.61
N GLN A 23 -12.18 4.11 7.78
CA GLN A 23 -11.21 5.12 7.41
C GLN A 23 -11.96 6.19 6.62
N THR A 24 -12.12 7.37 7.21
CA THR A 24 -12.61 8.53 6.47
C THR A 24 -11.59 8.84 5.36
N PRO A 25 -11.99 8.88 4.08
CA PRO A 25 -11.09 9.26 3.00
C PRO A 25 -10.60 10.68 3.28
N GLN A 26 -9.32 10.81 3.47
CA GLN A 26 -8.72 12.12 3.65
C GLN A 26 -8.53 12.73 2.27
N SER A 27 -9.18 13.86 2.00
CA SER A 27 -9.13 14.53 0.70
C SER A 27 -7.72 14.60 0.12
N ALA A 28 -7.57 14.43 -1.20
CA ALA A 28 -6.29 14.52 -1.91
C ALA A 28 -5.58 15.89 -1.70
N ALA A 29 -6.30 16.89 -1.23
CA ALA A 29 -5.82 18.23 -0.92
C ALA A 29 -5.33 18.41 0.54
N ALA A 30 -5.45 17.39 1.40
CA ALA A 30 -4.90 17.48 2.75
C ALA A 30 -3.38 17.68 2.69
N ALA A 31 -2.85 18.58 3.51
CA ALA A 31 -1.41 18.81 3.61
C ALA A 31 -0.67 17.49 3.88
N ILE A 32 0.39 17.26 3.12
CA ILE A 32 1.23 16.08 3.30
C ILE A 32 1.93 16.19 4.65
N ASP A 33 1.77 15.17 5.49
CA ASP A 33 2.45 15.09 6.77
C ASP A 33 3.98 15.10 6.57
N PRO A 34 4.72 16.05 7.17
CA PRO A 34 6.18 16.07 7.09
C PRO A 34 6.85 14.77 7.56
N ALA A 35 6.21 14.02 8.45
CA ALA A 35 6.71 12.73 8.92
C ALA A 35 6.82 11.68 7.81
N TRP A 36 6.12 11.86 6.68
CA TRP A 36 6.23 10.94 5.54
C TRP A 36 7.48 11.16 4.69
N LYS A 37 8.26 12.21 4.96
CA LYS A 37 9.55 12.50 4.31
C LYS A 37 9.49 12.35 2.79
N VAL A 38 8.45 12.93 2.18
CA VAL A 38 8.14 12.75 0.76
C VAL A 38 9.31 13.10 -0.17
N PRO A 39 10.04 14.22 0.04
CA PRO A 39 11.21 14.51 -0.79
C PRO A 39 12.27 13.41 -0.74
N GLU A 40 12.53 12.87 0.45
CA GLU A 40 13.52 11.80 0.64
C GLU A 40 13.05 10.47 0.02
N VAL A 41 11.76 10.16 0.10
CA VAL A 41 11.18 8.98 -0.57
C VAL A 41 11.31 9.11 -2.08
N ILE A 42 10.96 10.25 -2.66
CA ILE A 42 11.11 10.54 -4.10
C ILE A 42 12.57 10.43 -4.54
N ALA A 43 13.50 10.98 -3.75
CA ALA A 43 14.94 10.87 -4.01
C ALA A 43 15.42 9.41 -3.92
N PHE A 44 14.89 8.62 -2.97
CA PHE A 44 15.20 7.20 -2.84
C PHE A 44 14.70 6.37 -4.04
N ILE A 45 13.50 6.64 -4.54
CA ILE A 45 13.00 6.05 -5.79
C ILE A 45 13.96 6.39 -6.94
N GLY A 46 14.52 7.61 -6.95
CA GLY A 46 15.42 8.08 -7.98
C GLY A 46 14.68 8.69 -9.16
N VAL A 47 13.53 9.32 -8.89
CA VAL A 47 12.66 9.96 -9.89
C VAL A 47 13.39 11.06 -10.65
N ARG A 48 13.20 11.10 -11.96
CA ARG A 48 13.76 12.11 -12.87
C ARG A 48 12.66 12.76 -13.70
N LYS A 49 12.90 13.96 -14.18
CA LYS A 49 12.00 14.61 -15.15
C LYS A 49 11.87 13.74 -16.41
N GLY A 50 10.65 13.55 -16.86
CA GLY A 50 10.33 12.72 -18.02
C GLY A 50 10.09 11.24 -17.72
N ASP A 51 10.34 10.77 -16.48
CA ASP A 51 10.12 9.37 -16.10
C ASP A 51 8.63 8.98 -16.21
N LYS A 52 8.40 7.69 -16.48
CA LYS A 52 7.10 7.03 -16.41
C LYS A 52 7.06 6.14 -15.18
N ILE A 53 6.15 6.43 -14.27
CA ILE A 53 6.05 5.74 -12.96
C ILE A 53 4.65 5.16 -12.82
N ALA A 54 4.53 3.93 -12.34
CA ALA A 54 3.27 3.42 -11.79
C ALA A 54 3.29 3.53 -10.26
N ASP A 55 2.24 4.13 -9.72
CA ASP A 55 1.94 4.20 -8.29
C ASP A 55 0.79 3.24 -8.03
N ILE A 56 1.09 2.10 -7.40
CA ILE A 56 0.13 1.01 -7.17
C ILE A 56 -0.62 1.26 -5.88
N VAL A 57 -1.96 1.15 -5.93
CA VAL A 57 -2.88 1.63 -4.90
C VAL A 57 -2.55 3.08 -4.61
N ALA A 58 -2.78 3.90 -5.63
CA ALA A 58 -2.37 5.30 -5.69
C ALA A 58 -2.97 6.10 -4.52
N GLY A 59 -2.24 7.08 -4.06
CA GLY A 59 -2.65 7.81 -2.88
C GLY A 59 -1.99 9.18 -2.76
N ARG A 60 -1.71 9.58 -1.54
CA ARG A 60 -1.25 10.93 -1.20
C ARG A 60 0.09 11.34 -1.81
N LEU A 61 0.93 10.38 -2.24
CA LEU A 61 2.21 10.67 -2.88
C LEU A 61 2.09 10.84 -4.38
N THR A 62 1.02 10.38 -5.00
CA THR A 62 0.79 10.45 -6.46
C THR A 62 1.00 11.85 -7.02
N GLY A 63 0.43 12.88 -6.39
CA GLY A 63 0.61 14.27 -6.80
C GLY A 63 2.05 14.77 -6.69
N SER A 64 2.78 14.30 -5.67
CA SER A 64 4.20 14.64 -5.51
C SER A 64 5.08 13.95 -6.54
N LEU A 65 4.78 12.68 -6.87
CA LEU A 65 5.41 11.96 -7.97
C LEU A 65 5.17 12.66 -9.31
N ALA A 66 3.92 13.08 -9.58
CA ALA A 66 3.55 13.79 -10.81
C ALA A 66 4.30 15.12 -10.98
N LYS A 67 4.45 15.88 -9.89
CA LYS A 67 5.25 17.11 -9.87
C LYS A 67 6.74 16.81 -10.10
N ALA A 68 7.26 15.72 -9.51
CA ALA A 68 8.68 15.34 -9.63
C ALA A 68 9.05 14.91 -11.05
N VAL A 69 8.22 14.09 -11.73
CA VAL A 69 8.47 13.71 -13.14
C VAL A 69 8.23 14.86 -14.11
N GLY A 70 7.49 15.89 -13.71
CA GLY A 70 7.22 17.08 -14.51
C GLY A 70 6.31 16.82 -15.71
N PRO A 71 6.06 17.85 -16.55
CA PRO A 71 5.02 17.80 -17.59
C PRO A 71 5.33 16.81 -18.73
N THR A 72 6.59 16.45 -18.94
CA THR A 72 7.01 15.47 -19.96
C THR A 72 7.02 14.03 -19.43
N GLY A 73 6.97 13.84 -18.11
CA GLY A 73 6.82 12.54 -17.46
C GLY A 73 5.36 12.13 -17.33
N LYS A 74 5.14 10.93 -16.80
CA LYS A 74 3.80 10.41 -16.57
C LYS A 74 3.74 9.58 -15.29
N VAL A 75 2.67 9.76 -14.51
CA VAL A 75 2.34 8.90 -13.39
C VAL A 75 1.06 8.15 -13.71
N TYR A 76 1.13 6.84 -13.68
CA TYR A 76 -0.03 5.96 -13.74
C TYR A 76 -0.46 5.71 -12.29
N ALA A 77 -1.58 6.32 -11.91
CA ALA A 77 -2.26 6.06 -10.66
C ALA A 77 -3.08 4.79 -10.85
N VAL A 78 -2.50 3.66 -10.46
CA VAL A 78 -3.09 2.34 -10.66
C VAL A 78 -3.84 1.97 -9.40
N GLU A 79 -5.16 2.08 -9.44
CA GLU A 79 -6.02 1.48 -8.43
C GLU A 79 -6.24 0.01 -8.77
N THR A 80 -6.49 -0.81 -7.75
CA THR A 80 -6.91 -2.19 -8.00
C THR A 80 -8.43 -2.29 -7.93
N ALA A 81 -9.03 -3.15 -8.77
CA ALA A 81 -10.47 -3.37 -8.78
C ALA A 81 -10.97 -3.82 -7.40
N GLU A 82 -10.14 -4.55 -6.66
CA GLU A 82 -10.39 -5.04 -5.30
C GLU A 82 -10.48 -3.88 -4.30
N VAL A 83 -9.54 -2.93 -4.36
CA VAL A 83 -9.56 -1.71 -3.51
C VAL A 83 -10.76 -0.84 -3.88
N VAL A 84 -11.03 -0.61 -5.17
CA VAL A 84 -12.17 0.19 -5.62
C VAL A 84 -13.50 -0.41 -5.16
N LYS A 85 -13.60 -1.73 -5.07
CA LYS A 85 -14.81 -2.39 -4.56
C LYS A 85 -15.11 -2.05 -3.09
N VAL A 86 -14.10 -1.90 -2.25
CA VAL A 86 -14.26 -1.60 -0.81
C VAL A 86 -14.14 -0.10 -0.51
N HIS A 87 -13.46 0.65 -1.39
CA HIS A 87 -13.20 2.08 -1.30
C HIS A 87 -13.49 2.78 -2.63
N PRO A 88 -14.75 2.84 -3.08
CA PRO A 88 -15.10 3.41 -4.39
C PRO A 88 -14.74 4.89 -4.54
N GLU A 89 -14.61 5.61 -3.43
CA GLU A 89 -14.23 7.02 -3.39
C GLU A 89 -12.80 7.31 -3.90
N VAL A 90 -11.89 6.33 -3.89
CA VAL A 90 -10.50 6.51 -4.33
C VAL A 90 -10.42 6.90 -5.80
N MET A 91 -11.32 6.38 -6.63
CA MET A 91 -11.39 6.72 -8.06
C MET A 91 -11.71 8.19 -8.27
N GLY A 92 -12.71 8.72 -7.57
CA GLY A 92 -13.08 10.13 -7.63
C GLY A 92 -11.93 11.04 -7.21
N MET A 93 -11.26 10.69 -6.12
CA MET A 93 -10.10 11.45 -5.62
C MET A 93 -8.95 11.47 -6.63
N MET A 94 -8.63 10.34 -7.25
CA MET A 94 -7.56 10.27 -8.25
C MET A 94 -7.94 10.99 -9.55
N GLN A 95 -9.19 10.92 -9.98
CA GLN A 95 -9.69 11.65 -11.14
C GLN A 95 -9.64 13.17 -10.91
N GLU A 96 -10.03 13.65 -9.74
CA GLU A 96 -9.91 15.07 -9.38
C GLU A 96 -8.45 15.52 -9.41
N LEU A 97 -7.54 14.72 -8.83
CA LEU A 97 -6.11 15.01 -8.87
C LEU A 97 -5.57 15.06 -10.31
N ALA A 98 -6.04 14.18 -11.19
CA ALA A 98 -5.66 14.15 -12.60
C ALA A 98 -6.16 15.38 -13.38
N THR A 99 -7.27 16.04 -12.98
CA THR A 99 -7.69 17.32 -13.57
C THR A 99 -6.71 18.45 -13.25
N GLN A 100 -6.10 18.41 -12.06
CA GLN A 100 -5.12 19.41 -11.61
C GLN A 100 -3.71 19.12 -12.14
N LEU A 101 -3.38 17.85 -12.37
CA LEU A 101 -2.08 17.37 -12.84
C LEU A 101 -2.27 16.47 -14.07
N PRO A 102 -2.32 17.03 -15.30
CA PRO A 102 -2.67 16.28 -16.51
C PRO A 102 -1.69 15.18 -16.93
N ASN A 103 -0.55 15.10 -16.27
CA ASN A 103 0.42 14.02 -16.43
C ASN A 103 0.12 12.80 -15.57
N ILE A 104 -1.01 12.77 -14.84
CA ILE A 104 -1.55 11.60 -14.15
C ILE A 104 -2.54 10.88 -15.07
N VAL A 105 -2.44 9.57 -15.13
CA VAL A 105 -3.39 8.66 -15.81
C VAL A 105 -3.94 7.71 -14.76
N VAL A 106 -5.25 7.72 -14.55
CA VAL A 106 -5.92 6.88 -13.55
C VAL A 106 -6.44 5.62 -14.24
N THR A 107 -6.17 4.45 -13.66
CA THR A 107 -6.69 3.15 -14.10
C THR A 107 -7.22 2.36 -12.90
N ALA A 108 -8.13 1.40 -13.17
CA ALA A 108 -8.65 0.48 -12.17
C ALA A 108 -8.77 -0.90 -12.82
N ASP A 109 -7.79 -1.74 -12.56
CA ASP A 109 -7.68 -3.08 -13.13
C ASP A 109 -7.51 -4.11 -12.00
N PRO A 110 -7.80 -5.41 -12.21
CA PRO A 110 -7.46 -6.45 -11.24
C PRO A 110 -5.99 -6.39 -10.82
N VAL A 111 -5.70 -6.67 -9.56
CA VAL A 111 -4.38 -6.48 -8.95
C VAL A 111 -3.22 -7.12 -9.71
N ALA A 112 -3.45 -8.27 -10.35
CA ALA A 112 -2.44 -8.97 -11.16
C ALA A 112 -2.53 -8.65 -12.67
N ALA A 113 -3.30 -7.63 -13.05
CA ALA A 113 -3.41 -7.21 -14.45
C ALA A 113 -2.09 -6.65 -14.99
N ALA A 114 -1.99 -6.59 -16.30
CA ALA A 114 -0.82 -6.02 -16.95
C ALA A 114 -0.73 -4.52 -16.71
N LEU A 115 0.36 -4.09 -16.14
CA LEU A 115 0.68 -2.67 -15.97
C LEU A 115 1.11 -2.01 -17.28
N PRO A 116 1.03 -0.67 -17.39
CA PRO A 116 1.62 0.05 -18.51
C PRO A 116 3.08 -0.36 -18.74
N SER A 117 3.49 -0.50 -19.98
CA SER A 117 4.84 -0.95 -20.32
C SER A 117 5.87 0.16 -20.37
N LYS A 118 7.15 -0.20 -20.34
CA LYS A 118 8.30 0.71 -20.43
C LYS A 118 8.34 1.74 -19.31
N LEU A 119 8.01 1.30 -18.09
CA LEU A 119 8.11 2.13 -16.90
C LEU A 119 9.57 2.29 -16.45
N ASP A 120 9.89 3.46 -15.90
CA ASP A 120 11.17 3.74 -15.25
C ASP A 120 11.15 3.30 -13.79
N ALA A 121 10.00 3.45 -13.13
CA ALA A 121 9.79 2.98 -11.77
C ALA A 121 8.36 2.45 -11.55
N VAL A 122 8.23 1.52 -10.60
CA VAL A 122 6.98 1.13 -9.97
C VAL A 122 7.12 1.38 -8.47
N PHE A 123 6.11 1.97 -7.87
CA PHE A 123 6.06 2.26 -6.45
C PHE A 123 4.78 1.69 -5.84
N ILE A 124 4.89 1.04 -4.69
CA ILE A 124 3.76 0.63 -3.84
C ILE A 124 4.05 1.08 -2.42
N ARG A 125 3.06 1.72 -1.79
CA ARG A 125 3.20 2.29 -0.46
C ARG A 125 2.11 1.79 0.47
N GLN A 126 2.52 1.08 1.53
CA GLN A 126 1.63 0.65 2.63
C GLN A 126 0.44 -0.22 2.15
N ASN A 127 0.63 -0.93 1.02
CA ASN A 127 -0.38 -1.81 0.42
C ASN A 127 0.24 -3.10 -0.14
N TYR A 128 1.53 -3.37 0.07
CA TYR A 128 2.08 -4.65 -0.35
C TYR A 128 1.58 -5.79 0.56
N HIS A 129 1.42 -5.51 1.86
CA HIS A 129 0.82 -6.47 2.79
C HIS A 129 -0.61 -6.83 2.40
N ASP A 130 -1.39 -5.89 1.87
CA ASP A 130 -2.77 -6.09 1.42
C ASP A 130 -2.90 -7.16 0.33
N LEU A 131 -1.84 -7.43 -0.45
CA LEU A 131 -1.84 -8.50 -1.45
C LEU A 131 -2.11 -9.88 -0.85
N TYR A 132 -1.91 -10.04 0.46
CA TYR A 132 -2.16 -11.26 1.21
C TYR A 132 -3.49 -11.26 1.95
N ASP A 133 -4.17 -10.12 2.02
CA ASP A 133 -5.38 -9.95 2.77
C ASP A 133 -6.61 -10.47 2.01
N LYS A 134 -7.63 -10.90 2.75
CA LYS A 134 -8.83 -11.53 2.18
C LYS A 134 -9.57 -10.62 1.22
N PHE A 135 -9.58 -9.30 1.46
CA PHE A 135 -10.28 -8.36 0.58
C PHE A 135 -9.64 -8.26 -0.81
N MET A 136 -8.33 -8.53 -0.92
CA MET A 136 -7.61 -8.60 -2.20
C MET A 136 -7.74 -9.94 -2.90
N GLY A 137 -8.42 -10.90 -2.29
CA GLY A 137 -8.77 -12.12 -2.95
C GLY A 137 -8.22 -13.46 -2.44
N PRO A 138 -7.13 -13.64 -1.65
CA PRO A 138 -5.84 -13.00 -1.70
C PRO A 138 -5.22 -12.99 -3.13
N ALA A 139 -4.39 -12.00 -3.42
CA ALA A 139 -3.79 -11.87 -4.75
C ALA A 139 -2.76 -12.98 -5.06
N ASP A 140 -2.59 -13.32 -6.34
CA ASP A 140 -1.44 -14.10 -6.79
C ASP A 140 -0.18 -13.22 -6.77
N VAL A 141 0.49 -13.15 -5.61
CA VAL A 141 1.66 -12.31 -5.39
C VAL A 141 2.82 -12.64 -6.34
N PRO A 142 3.14 -13.91 -6.65
CA PRO A 142 4.07 -14.25 -7.71
C PRO A 142 3.68 -13.66 -9.07
N ALA A 143 2.42 -13.75 -9.49
CA ALA A 143 1.94 -13.18 -10.76
C ALA A 143 2.00 -11.65 -10.73
N PHE A 144 1.60 -11.02 -9.64
CA PHE A 144 1.71 -9.57 -9.45
C PHE A 144 3.16 -9.07 -9.60
N ASN A 145 4.11 -9.67 -8.88
CA ASN A 145 5.51 -9.27 -8.96
C ASN A 145 6.12 -9.51 -10.37
N LYS A 146 5.68 -10.57 -11.07
CA LYS A 146 6.04 -10.80 -12.48
C LYS A 146 5.46 -9.75 -13.42
N ALA A 147 4.22 -9.29 -13.18
CA ALA A 147 3.61 -8.21 -13.96
C ALA A 147 4.39 -6.89 -13.76
N VAL A 148 4.78 -6.57 -12.53
CA VAL A 148 5.66 -5.43 -12.22
C VAL A 148 7.00 -5.57 -12.94
N PHE A 149 7.62 -6.76 -12.90
CA PHE A 149 8.87 -7.02 -13.60
C PHE A 149 8.74 -6.82 -15.12
N ALA A 150 7.67 -7.33 -15.73
CA ALA A 150 7.44 -7.20 -17.16
C ALA A 150 7.26 -5.74 -17.58
N ALA A 151 6.54 -4.94 -16.78
CA ALA A 151 6.23 -3.54 -17.06
C ALA A 151 7.45 -2.62 -17.06
N LEU A 152 8.47 -2.94 -16.27
CA LEU A 152 9.67 -2.11 -16.14
C LEU A 152 10.62 -2.26 -17.32
N LYS A 153 11.28 -1.16 -17.70
CA LYS A 153 12.45 -1.17 -18.58
C LYS A 153 13.60 -1.97 -17.97
N PRO A 154 14.53 -2.53 -18.76
CA PRO A 154 15.82 -2.99 -18.24
C PRO A 154 16.49 -1.88 -17.43
N GLY A 155 16.92 -2.17 -16.20
CA GLY A 155 17.47 -1.19 -15.27
C GLY A 155 16.44 -0.33 -14.52
N GLY A 156 15.15 -0.47 -14.81
CA GLY A 156 14.05 0.15 -14.05
C GLY A 156 13.97 -0.36 -12.62
N VAL A 157 13.30 0.39 -11.75
CA VAL A 157 13.28 0.12 -10.31
C VAL A 157 11.87 -0.19 -9.81
N TYR A 158 11.79 -1.12 -8.87
CA TYR A 158 10.60 -1.37 -8.07
C TYR A 158 10.88 -0.98 -6.63
N VAL A 159 10.02 -0.13 -6.06
CA VAL A 159 10.17 0.37 -4.68
C VAL A 159 8.95 -0.04 -3.87
N VAL A 160 9.23 -0.69 -2.75
CA VAL A 160 8.22 -1.09 -1.76
C VAL A 160 8.50 -0.35 -0.46
N LEU A 161 7.50 0.39 -0.01
CA LEU A 161 7.43 1.03 1.28
C LEU A 161 6.26 0.43 2.05
N ASP A 162 6.53 -0.24 3.18
CA ASP A 162 5.43 -0.83 3.94
C ASP A 162 5.71 -0.87 5.45
N HIS A 163 4.67 -1.16 6.23
CA HIS A 163 4.72 -1.33 7.68
C HIS A 163 5.43 -2.63 8.05
N ALA A 164 6.48 -2.51 8.87
CA ALA A 164 7.25 -3.67 9.30
C ALA A 164 6.49 -4.50 10.36
N ALA A 165 6.40 -5.80 10.13
CA ALA A 165 6.04 -6.79 11.14
C ALA A 165 7.28 -7.28 11.89
N LEU A 166 7.09 -8.15 12.89
CA LEU A 166 8.17 -8.81 13.60
C LEU A 166 8.97 -9.71 12.64
N PRO A 167 10.30 -9.79 12.79
CA PRO A 167 11.12 -10.70 11.99
C PRO A 167 10.67 -12.16 12.16
N GLY A 168 10.56 -12.87 11.05
CA GLY A 168 10.12 -14.27 11.01
C GLY A 168 8.61 -14.47 11.03
N SER A 169 7.79 -13.41 11.13
CA SER A 169 6.32 -13.54 11.10
C SER A 169 5.76 -13.76 9.68
N GLY A 170 6.56 -13.60 8.65
CA GLY A 170 6.10 -13.82 7.28
C GLY A 170 4.90 -12.93 6.92
N ILE A 171 3.74 -13.56 6.72
CA ILE A 171 2.47 -12.91 6.39
C ILE A 171 1.43 -12.94 7.51
N ASP A 172 1.76 -13.49 8.68
CA ASP A 172 0.78 -13.76 9.75
C ASP A 172 0.12 -12.50 10.30
N ALA A 173 0.74 -11.34 10.10
CA ALA A 173 0.29 -10.05 10.62
C ALA A 173 -0.40 -9.16 9.56
N THR A 174 -0.55 -9.60 8.31
CA THR A 174 -1.09 -8.74 7.24
C THR A 174 -2.55 -8.37 7.50
N ASP A 175 -3.43 -9.33 7.59
CA ASP A 175 -4.89 -9.17 7.74
C ASP A 175 -5.30 -8.60 9.13
N THR A 176 -4.44 -8.67 10.14
CA THR A 176 -4.76 -8.30 11.53
C THR A 176 -4.09 -7.00 11.99
N LEU A 177 -2.82 -6.84 11.70
CA LEU A 177 -2.03 -5.69 12.12
C LEU A 177 -1.73 -4.72 10.97
N HIS A 178 -2.02 -5.10 9.72
CA HIS A 178 -1.62 -4.40 8.50
C HIS A 178 -0.11 -4.18 8.45
N ARG A 179 0.64 -5.28 8.69
CA ARG A 179 2.10 -5.30 8.71
C ARG A 179 2.59 -6.56 8.00
N ILE A 180 3.75 -6.48 7.37
CA ILE A 180 4.40 -7.61 6.73
C ILE A 180 5.87 -7.72 7.14
N ASP A 181 6.38 -8.95 7.26
CA ASP A 181 7.81 -9.16 7.49
C ASP A 181 8.61 -8.65 6.27
N PRO A 182 9.53 -7.69 6.47
CA PRO A 182 10.36 -7.19 5.37
C PRO A 182 11.14 -8.28 4.63
N ALA A 183 11.54 -9.35 5.33
CA ALA A 183 12.24 -10.48 4.72
C ALA A 183 11.34 -11.24 3.74
N ARG A 184 10.04 -11.35 4.02
CA ARG A 184 9.05 -11.96 3.12
C ARG A 184 8.93 -11.16 1.83
N VAL A 185 8.75 -9.85 1.92
CA VAL A 185 8.68 -8.96 0.74
C VAL A 185 9.93 -9.09 -0.12
N LYS A 186 11.10 -9.08 0.52
CA LYS A 186 12.37 -9.26 -0.18
C LYS A 186 12.45 -10.57 -0.93
N ALA A 187 12.04 -11.68 -0.31
CA ALA A 187 12.03 -12.99 -0.94
C ALA A 187 11.08 -13.05 -2.15
N ASP A 188 9.86 -12.52 -2.02
CA ASP A 188 8.85 -12.52 -3.07
C ASP A 188 9.29 -11.73 -4.31
N VAL A 189 9.85 -10.54 -4.09
CA VAL A 189 10.29 -9.68 -5.20
C VAL A 189 11.52 -10.28 -5.90
N LEU A 190 12.46 -10.86 -5.14
CA LEU A 190 13.63 -11.54 -5.72
C LEU A 190 13.20 -12.78 -6.55
N ALA A 191 12.19 -13.52 -6.12
CA ALA A 191 11.66 -14.67 -6.85
C ALA A 191 11.08 -14.30 -8.21
N ALA A 192 10.63 -13.05 -8.41
CA ALA A 192 10.18 -12.55 -9.70
C ALA A 192 11.33 -12.18 -10.68
N GLY A 193 12.58 -12.25 -10.25
CA GLY A 193 13.77 -11.98 -11.07
C GLY A 193 14.45 -10.64 -10.81
N PHE A 194 13.96 -9.86 -9.88
CA PHE A 194 14.62 -8.61 -9.46
C PHE A 194 15.92 -8.88 -8.71
N LYS A 195 16.78 -7.86 -8.69
CA LYS A 195 17.94 -7.80 -7.78
C LYS A 195 17.68 -6.76 -6.71
N PHE A 196 18.01 -7.10 -5.45
CA PHE A 196 17.99 -6.10 -4.38
C PHE A 196 19.05 -5.03 -4.65
N ASP A 197 18.64 -3.77 -4.60
CA ASP A 197 19.51 -2.63 -4.91
C ASP A 197 19.96 -1.92 -3.62
N LYS A 198 19.00 -1.47 -2.82
CA LYS A 198 19.28 -0.80 -1.54
C LYS A 198 18.05 -0.72 -0.65
N GLU A 199 18.26 -0.37 0.60
CA GLU A 199 17.24 -0.04 1.60
C GLU A 199 17.50 1.32 2.22
N SER A 200 16.49 1.86 2.91
CA SER A 200 16.63 3.11 3.67
C SER A 200 15.87 3.01 4.99
N SER A 201 16.48 3.55 6.03
CA SER A 201 15.90 3.65 7.37
C SER A 201 15.25 5.01 7.66
N ILE A 202 15.00 5.83 6.63
CA ILE A 202 14.44 7.19 6.81
C ILE A 202 13.06 7.20 7.48
N LEU A 203 12.30 6.10 7.35
CA LEU A 203 10.97 5.91 7.95
C LEU A 203 10.98 4.83 9.05
N ALA A 204 12.15 4.38 9.48
CA ALA A 204 12.26 3.44 10.58
C ALA A 204 11.92 4.11 11.91
N ASN A 205 11.12 3.43 12.73
CA ASN A 205 10.80 3.86 14.09
C ASN A 205 11.05 2.73 15.09
N LYS A 206 12.18 2.76 15.74
CA LYS A 206 12.59 1.74 16.73
C LYS A 206 11.73 1.74 18.01
N SER A 207 10.92 2.77 18.24
CA SER A 207 10.01 2.82 19.40
C SER A 207 8.70 2.07 19.15
N ASP A 208 8.39 1.73 17.90
CA ASP A 208 7.26 0.85 17.54
C ASP A 208 7.70 -0.62 17.69
N ASP A 209 7.12 -1.32 18.65
CA ASP A 209 7.39 -2.73 18.93
C ASP A 209 6.77 -3.70 17.91
N ARG A 210 6.00 -3.17 16.95
CA ARG A 210 5.34 -3.88 15.85
C ARG A 210 4.27 -4.89 16.28
N THR A 211 3.81 -4.81 17.54
CA THR A 211 2.80 -5.74 18.09
C THR A 211 1.37 -5.21 17.95
N LYS A 212 1.21 -3.93 17.61
CA LYS A 212 -0.08 -3.25 17.47
C LYS A 212 -0.46 -3.08 16.01
N SER A 213 -1.77 -3.08 15.74
CA SER A 213 -2.28 -2.66 14.42
C SER A 213 -1.80 -1.24 14.08
N VAL A 214 -1.52 -0.99 12.80
CA VAL A 214 -1.11 0.33 12.31
C VAL A 214 -2.18 1.41 12.56
N PHE A 215 -3.42 1.00 12.84
CA PHE A 215 -4.55 1.88 13.16
C PHE A 215 -4.68 2.18 14.66
N ASP A 216 -3.93 1.48 15.53
CA ASP A 216 -3.95 1.75 16.97
C ASP A 216 -3.51 3.20 17.22
N PRO A 217 -4.27 4.00 17.99
CA PRO A 217 -3.95 5.41 18.26
C PRO A 217 -2.54 5.63 18.83
N ALA A 218 -1.98 4.65 19.52
CA ALA A 218 -0.64 4.75 20.12
C ALA A 218 0.50 4.73 19.09
N VAL A 219 0.26 4.18 17.88
CA VAL A 219 1.29 4.04 16.84
C VAL A 219 0.87 4.62 15.49
N ARG A 220 -0.38 5.01 15.33
CA ARG A 220 -0.91 5.52 14.06
C ARG A 220 -0.12 6.73 13.58
N GLY A 221 0.38 6.66 12.33
CA GLY A 221 1.24 7.69 11.74
C GLY A 221 2.71 7.61 12.16
N HIS A 222 3.06 6.75 13.13
CA HIS A 222 4.40 6.59 13.68
C HIS A 222 4.87 5.13 13.70
N THR A 223 4.28 4.27 12.88
CA THR A 223 4.70 2.87 12.75
C THR A 223 6.11 2.76 12.20
N ASP A 224 6.79 1.67 12.57
CA ASP A 224 8.06 1.32 11.93
C ASP A 224 7.80 0.86 10.49
N GLN A 225 8.57 1.41 9.55
CA GLN A 225 8.39 1.14 8.13
C GLN A 225 9.75 0.82 7.50
N PHE A 226 9.71 -0.10 6.55
CA PHE A 226 10.85 -0.39 5.70
C PHE A 226 10.66 0.23 4.31
N LEU A 227 11.76 0.60 3.68
CA LEU A 227 11.79 1.16 2.34
C LEU A 227 12.85 0.43 1.54
N TYR A 228 12.40 -0.43 0.63
CA TYR A 228 13.24 -1.29 -0.22
C TYR A 228 13.20 -0.85 -1.68
N ARG A 229 14.36 -0.87 -2.33
CA ARG A 229 14.45 -0.69 -3.77
C ARG A 229 15.07 -1.92 -4.42
N PHE A 230 14.37 -2.40 -5.44
CA PHE A 230 14.80 -3.51 -6.29
C PHE A 230 15.02 -3.00 -7.70
N LYS A 231 15.86 -3.68 -8.46
CA LYS A 231 16.23 -3.29 -9.82
C LYS A 231 15.99 -4.46 -10.79
N LYS A 232 15.34 -4.16 -11.92
CA LYS A 232 15.31 -5.10 -13.04
C LYS A 232 16.70 -5.16 -13.66
N PRO A 233 17.29 -6.34 -13.85
CA PRO A 233 18.57 -6.46 -14.58
C PRO A 233 18.50 -5.82 -15.97
N LYS A 234 19.70 -5.39 -16.47
CA LYS A 234 19.83 -4.90 -17.84
C LYS A 234 19.81 -6.03 -18.85
#